data_f45d266067a5d2d7e18c064da563808d
#
_entry.id   f45d266067a5d2d7e18c064da563808d
#
_cell.length_a   1.000
_cell.length_b   1.000
_cell.length_c   1.000
_cell.angle_alpha   90.00
_cell.angle_beta   90.00
_cell.angle_gamma   90.00
#
_symmetry.space_group_name_H-M   'P 1'
#
loop_
_entity.id
_entity.type
_entity.pdbx_description
1 polymer ?
#
loop_
_entity_poly.entity_id
_entity_poly.type
_entity_poly.pdbx_seq_one_letter_code
_entity_poly.pdbx_strand_id
1 'polypeptide(L)'
;MSFTDSSHTAITGKNTFTHIQGNQVNRTINMGTVNINNAQRSANYTKYDQFHKIILGDIILEKELYSSWWDWKWRCGKIFAKCKAQRTIYTIEILNYKAKFTAMTYEGEDAQHVWEEDFELFAHTKNPGSFQLFGINQSTIPMLIFHNELIPLGHFYKYSFWSSLYLSHLTKNNKWESIRSVWKDMRGFLCGGPEGPNADWKFFSSADGSLVVPKKADMLKDDISFQFFCKIGSSMDNSILKCAGFSQEPTYLDDLYLEVTKDLLSNDTETPYYLYNLWQNPCYYFPMNIIGRLQFHTVYSPSKEAVARWPKGAYSLWEFVDWGQMGLVEKIVLSSGLTRFKLEMTQGKRICLRAEYNWFKLRIAWLSQSSWVFNALGMNKGEENFFLINPPHLMIHSARNYDSLPFFDFYNHKYSNKKVLPPPIYLFVHPLPESISELMSWKNSQPYFWSFDETGQLEMSEEECERWRLPKLTPQTNGLAFLSSWPMHIYAALQDWQKACGL
;
A
#
# COMPACT_ATOMS: atom_id res chain seq x y z
N MET A 1 -25.19 -40.50 35.99
CA MET A 1 -24.61 -39.77 37.11
C MET A 1 -23.13 -40.02 37.10
N SER A 2 -22.35 -39.00 37.07
CA SER A 2 -20.86 -39.06 37.22
C SER A 2 -20.54 -38.76 38.68
N PHE A 3 -19.76 -39.58 39.30
CA PHE A 3 -19.32 -39.42 40.68
C PHE A 3 -17.97 -38.71 40.80
N THR A 4 -17.54 -38.06 39.75
CA THR A 4 -16.36 -37.19 39.77
C THR A 4 -16.68 -35.97 40.62
N ASP A 5 -15.86 -35.74 41.68
CA ASP A 5 -15.95 -34.62 42.64
C ASP A 5 -16.87 -34.79 43.86
N SER A 6 -17.34 -35.99 44.20
CA SER A 6 -18.07 -36.17 45.48
C SER A 6 -17.15 -36.69 46.57
N SER A 7 -16.79 -35.81 47.49
CA SER A 7 -15.87 -36.11 48.63
C SER A 7 -16.49 -36.88 49.81
N HIS A 8 -17.82 -37.17 49.81
CA HIS A 8 -18.57 -37.75 50.93
C HIS A 8 -19.58 -38.83 50.54
N THR A 9 -19.37 -39.59 49.49
CA THR A 9 -20.28 -40.66 49.10
C THR A 9 -19.76 -42.02 49.52
N ALA A 10 -20.43 -42.65 50.46
CA ALA A 10 -20.14 -44.07 50.85
C ALA A 10 -21.10 -44.99 50.08
N ILE A 11 -20.54 -45.96 49.32
CA ILE A 11 -21.31 -46.94 48.63
C ILE A 11 -21.20 -48.25 49.41
N THR A 12 -22.37 -48.71 49.97
CA THR A 12 -22.41 -49.95 50.78
C THR A 12 -23.17 -51.01 50.04
N GLY A 13 -22.73 -52.28 50.09
CA GLY A 13 -23.37 -53.42 49.46
C GLY A 13 -22.60 -53.96 48.25
N LYS A 14 -23.08 -55.05 47.64
CA LYS A 14 -22.51 -55.62 46.41
C LYS A 14 -23.02 -54.82 45.21
N ASN A 15 -22.21 -53.84 44.80
CA ASN A 15 -22.55 -53.01 43.63
C ASN A 15 -21.52 -53.23 42.52
N THR A 16 -21.98 -53.33 41.27
CA THR A 16 -21.14 -53.40 40.08
C THR A 16 -21.25 -52.06 39.34
N PHE A 17 -20.12 -51.38 39.17
CA PHE A 17 -20.08 -50.15 38.42
C PHE A 17 -19.45 -50.40 37.04
N THR A 18 -20.16 -50.06 36.00
CA THR A 18 -19.69 -50.20 34.61
C THR A 18 -19.53 -48.83 34.00
N HIS A 19 -18.34 -48.48 33.56
CA HIS A 19 -18.11 -47.31 32.73
C HIS A 19 -18.34 -47.67 31.27
N ILE A 20 -19.35 -47.09 30.65
CA ILE A 20 -19.71 -47.34 29.26
C ILE A 20 -19.26 -46.17 28.43
N GLN A 21 -18.31 -46.36 27.55
CA GLN A 21 -17.98 -45.41 26.47
C GLN A 21 -18.83 -45.77 25.25
N GLY A 22 -19.90 -45.04 25.05
CA GLY A 22 -20.82 -45.26 23.90
C GLY A 22 -22.30 -45.10 24.26
N ASN A 23 -23.18 -45.53 23.37
CA ASN A 23 -24.63 -45.44 23.55
C ASN A 23 -25.12 -46.45 24.60
N GLN A 24 -25.71 -45.95 25.70
CA GLN A 24 -26.33 -46.80 26.71
C GLN A 24 -27.84 -46.98 26.40
N VAL A 25 -28.28 -48.22 26.27
CA VAL A 25 -29.70 -48.54 26.11
C VAL A 25 -30.30 -48.82 27.50
N ASN A 26 -31.12 -47.91 27.97
CA ASN A 26 -31.78 -47.97 29.32
C ASN A 26 -33.20 -48.58 29.23
N ARG A 27 -33.46 -49.55 28.35
CA ARG A 27 -34.74 -50.24 28.23
C ARG A 27 -34.54 -51.76 28.37
N THR A 28 -35.50 -52.40 29.02
CA THR A 28 -35.54 -53.85 29.06
C THR A 28 -35.82 -54.41 27.66
N ILE A 29 -34.85 -55.09 27.07
CA ILE A 29 -34.99 -55.74 25.75
C ILE A 29 -35.26 -57.21 25.98
N ASN A 30 -36.50 -57.62 25.75
CA ASN A 30 -36.90 -59.02 25.77
C ASN A 30 -36.63 -59.65 24.40
N MET A 31 -35.36 -59.91 24.09
CA MET A 31 -34.94 -60.61 22.87
C MET A 31 -33.97 -61.74 23.22
N GLY A 32 -34.12 -62.89 22.58
CA GLY A 32 -33.29 -64.06 22.84
C GLY A 32 -31.81 -63.93 22.48
N THR A 33 -31.46 -62.99 21.63
CA THR A 33 -30.07 -62.67 21.30
C THR A 33 -29.97 -61.21 20.83
N VAL A 34 -29.16 -60.39 21.48
CA VAL A 34 -28.85 -59.04 21.03
C VAL A 34 -27.42 -59.03 20.49
N ASN A 35 -27.25 -58.95 19.18
CA ASN A 35 -25.96 -58.70 18.55
C ASN A 35 -25.68 -57.24 18.57
N ILE A 36 -24.93 -56.78 19.54
CA ILE A 36 -24.34 -55.43 19.53
C ILE A 36 -23.07 -55.50 18.68
N ASN A 37 -23.22 -55.26 17.41
CA ASN A 37 -22.05 -54.99 16.56
C ASN A 37 -21.44 -53.67 17.02
N ASN A 38 -20.45 -53.77 17.92
CA ASN A 38 -19.47 -52.70 18.10
C ASN A 38 -18.60 -52.65 16.83
N ALA A 39 -19.19 -52.20 15.71
CA ALA A 39 -18.35 -51.58 14.71
C ALA A 39 -17.75 -50.37 15.39
N GLN A 40 -16.50 -50.49 15.85
CA GLN A 40 -15.64 -49.33 16.02
C GLN A 40 -15.70 -48.59 14.67
N ARG A 41 -16.68 -47.70 14.53
CA ARG A 41 -16.52 -46.58 13.62
C ARG A 41 -15.29 -45.87 14.16
N SER A 42 -14.14 -46.11 13.55
CA SER A 42 -13.07 -45.16 13.57
C SER A 42 -13.75 -43.87 13.17
N ALA A 43 -14.05 -43.01 14.12
CA ALA A 43 -14.57 -41.70 13.86
C ALA A 43 -13.47 -41.08 13.02
N ASN A 44 -13.67 -40.99 11.71
CA ASN A 44 -12.79 -40.24 10.85
C ASN A 44 -12.85 -38.80 11.36
N TYR A 45 -11.94 -38.48 12.27
CA TYR A 45 -11.85 -37.18 12.90
C TYR A 45 -11.54 -36.18 11.79
N THR A 46 -12.48 -35.34 11.48
CA THR A 46 -12.34 -34.34 10.46
C THR A 46 -11.77 -33.06 11.09
N LYS A 47 -11.13 -32.19 10.29
CA LYS A 47 -10.64 -30.89 10.74
C LYS A 47 -11.74 -30.02 11.38
N TYR A 48 -12.99 -30.27 11.04
CA TYR A 48 -14.16 -29.54 11.54
C TYR A 48 -14.62 -29.97 12.94
N ASP A 49 -14.24 -31.16 13.41
CA ASP A 49 -14.68 -31.71 14.70
C ASP A 49 -14.00 -31.03 15.90
N GLN A 50 -13.04 -30.12 15.64
CA GLN A 50 -12.41 -29.29 16.65
C GLN A 50 -13.22 -28.03 17.03
N PHE A 51 -14.27 -27.73 16.26
CA PHE A 51 -15.07 -26.53 16.43
C PHE A 51 -16.52 -26.88 16.80
N HIS A 52 -17.18 -25.94 17.51
CA HIS A 52 -18.59 -26.11 17.80
C HIS A 52 -19.42 -26.12 16.51
N LYS A 53 -20.25 -27.14 16.34
CA LYS A 53 -21.22 -27.21 15.23
C LYS A 53 -22.50 -26.53 15.70
N ILE A 54 -22.77 -25.35 15.16
CA ILE A 54 -23.94 -24.54 15.51
C ILE A 54 -24.97 -24.69 14.43
N ILE A 55 -26.18 -25.12 14.80
CA ILE A 55 -27.30 -25.24 13.87
C ILE A 55 -27.92 -23.88 13.58
N LEU A 56 -28.42 -23.68 12.38
CA LEU A 56 -28.96 -22.40 11.93
C LEU A 56 -30.12 -21.90 12.84
N GLY A 57 -30.96 -22.82 13.36
CA GLY A 57 -32.08 -22.47 14.23
C GLY A 57 -31.69 -21.92 15.62
N ASP A 58 -30.42 -22.09 16.03
CA ASP A 58 -29.92 -21.56 17.30
C ASP A 58 -29.29 -20.14 17.13
N ILE A 59 -29.22 -19.63 15.90
CA ILE A 59 -28.57 -18.36 15.58
C ILE A 59 -29.62 -17.27 15.39
N ILE A 60 -29.46 -16.17 16.12
CA ILE A 60 -30.25 -14.95 15.97
C ILE A 60 -29.34 -13.88 15.39
N LEU A 61 -29.63 -13.44 14.15
CA LEU A 61 -28.94 -12.34 13.51
C LEU A 61 -29.44 -11.01 14.10
N GLU A 62 -28.55 -10.24 14.72
CA GLU A 62 -28.95 -8.97 15.33
C GLU A 62 -28.68 -7.77 14.43
N LYS A 63 -27.46 -7.68 13.91
CA LYS A 63 -26.99 -6.51 13.17
C LYS A 63 -25.99 -6.90 12.10
N GLU A 64 -26.24 -6.45 10.88
CA GLU A 64 -25.25 -6.47 9.82
C GLU A 64 -24.16 -5.44 10.08
N LEU A 65 -22.91 -5.86 10.02
CA LEU A 65 -21.75 -5.01 10.20
C LEU A 65 -21.12 -4.60 8.86
N TYR A 66 -21.05 -5.53 7.93
CA TYR A 66 -20.45 -5.30 6.61
C TYR A 66 -20.82 -6.40 5.64
N SER A 67 -21.00 -6.03 4.37
CA SER A 67 -21.20 -6.97 3.28
C SER A 67 -20.28 -6.63 2.10
N SER A 68 -19.73 -7.66 1.47
CA SER A 68 -18.86 -7.50 0.31
C SER A 68 -19.08 -8.61 -0.70
N TRP A 69 -19.05 -8.25 -1.99
CA TRP A 69 -19.05 -9.21 -3.08
C TRP A 69 -17.62 -9.59 -3.43
N TRP A 70 -17.41 -10.86 -3.66
CA TRP A 70 -16.16 -11.40 -4.17
C TRP A 70 -16.32 -11.67 -5.67
N ASP A 71 -15.99 -10.67 -6.49
CA ASP A 71 -16.14 -10.81 -7.94
C ASP A 71 -14.89 -11.36 -8.62
N TRP A 72 -13.69 -11.18 -8.01
CA TRP A 72 -12.44 -11.44 -8.71
C TRP A 72 -11.31 -11.89 -7.78
N LYS A 73 -10.60 -12.96 -8.17
CA LYS A 73 -9.31 -13.32 -7.56
C LYS A 73 -8.17 -12.80 -8.42
N TRP A 74 -7.33 -11.96 -7.82
CA TRP A 74 -6.14 -11.41 -8.47
C TRP A 74 -4.90 -12.15 -8.00
N ARG A 75 -4.04 -12.56 -8.95
CA ARG A 75 -2.71 -13.09 -8.65
C ARG A 75 -1.71 -12.51 -9.65
N CYS A 76 -0.64 -11.84 -9.14
CA CYS A 76 0.41 -11.22 -9.98
C CYS A 76 -0.14 -10.27 -11.05
N GLY A 77 -1.14 -9.43 -10.72
CA GLY A 77 -1.72 -8.47 -11.66
C GLY A 77 -2.63 -9.07 -12.75
N LYS A 78 -2.98 -10.36 -12.65
CA LYS A 78 -3.91 -11.03 -13.57
C LYS A 78 -5.12 -11.55 -12.81
N ILE A 79 -6.30 -11.46 -13.44
CA ILE A 79 -7.51 -12.08 -12.94
C ILE A 79 -7.34 -13.60 -13.10
N PHE A 80 -7.34 -14.31 -11.97
CA PHE A 80 -7.14 -15.75 -11.94
C PHE A 80 -8.46 -16.52 -12.01
N ALA A 81 -9.49 -16.02 -11.35
CA ALA A 81 -10.82 -16.64 -11.37
C ALA A 81 -11.89 -15.59 -11.09
N LYS A 82 -13.07 -15.77 -11.68
CA LYS A 82 -14.29 -15.06 -11.31
C LYS A 82 -14.95 -15.89 -10.22
N CYS A 83 -15.17 -15.29 -9.06
CA CYS A 83 -15.82 -15.91 -7.92
C CYS A 83 -17.13 -15.17 -7.66
N LYS A 84 -18.24 -15.88 -7.56
CA LYS A 84 -19.57 -15.33 -7.31
C LYS A 84 -20.02 -15.71 -5.89
N ALA A 85 -19.45 -15.04 -4.91
CA ALA A 85 -19.84 -15.21 -3.53
C ALA A 85 -19.98 -13.85 -2.83
N GLN A 86 -20.99 -13.72 -2.00
CA GLN A 86 -21.20 -12.62 -1.08
C GLN A 86 -20.79 -13.05 0.31
N ARG A 87 -19.97 -12.24 0.96
CA ARG A 87 -19.59 -12.41 2.36
C ARG A 87 -20.27 -11.32 3.16
N THR A 88 -21.04 -11.70 4.18
CA THR A 88 -21.70 -10.75 5.07
C THR A 88 -21.33 -11.05 6.53
N ILE A 89 -21.01 -10.03 7.29
CA ILE A 89 -20.58 -10.13 8.68
C ILE A 89 -21.67 -9.56 9.57
N TYR A 90 -22.05 -10.31 10.59
CA TYR A 90 -23.13 -9.98 11.53
C TYR A 90 -22.65 -10.03 12.97
N THR A 91 -23.25 -9.21 13.82
CA THR A 91 -23.36 -9.52 15.24
C THR A 91 -24.51 -10.51 15.43
N ILE A 92 -24.26 -11.59 16.17
CA ILE A 92 -25.24 -12.64 16.41
C ILE A 92 -25.36 -12.99 17.91
N GLU A 93 -26.52 -13.52 18.27
CA GLU A 93 -26.72 -14.28 19.51
C GLU A 93 -26.86 -15.76 19.16
N ILE A 94 -26.39 -16.61 20.06
CA ILE A 94 -26.56 -18.07 19.95
C ILE A 94 -27.39 -18.53 21.15
N LEU A 95 -28.41 -19.31 20.89
CA LEU A 95 -29.30 -19.84 21.93
C LEU A 95 -28.47 -20.55 23.01
N ASN A 96 -28.80 -20.30 24.27
CA ASN A 96 -28.10 -20.80 25.48
C ASN A 96 -26.71 -20.22 25.74
N TYR A 97 -26.21 -19.27 24.96
CA TYR A 97 -25.03 -18.50 25.26
C TYR A 97 -25.42 -17.08 25.67
N LYS A 98 -24.81 -16.56 26.74
CA LYS A 98 -25.09 -15.19 27.22
C LYS A 98 -24.24 -14.12 26.47
N ALA A 99 -23.22 -14.55 25.77
CA ALA A 99 -22.31 -13.65 25.05
C ALA A 99 -22.78 -13.48 23.60
N LYS A 100 -22.52 -12.29 23.04
CA LYS A 100 -22.66 -12.05 21.60
C LYS A 100 -21.43 -12.54 20.87
N PHE A 101 -21.63 -12.92 19.62
CA PHE A 101 -20.61 -13.44 18.72
C PHE A 101 -20.61 -12.64 17.43
N THR A 102 -19.55 -12.79 16.65
CA THR A 102 -19.49 -12.30 15.27
C THR A 102 -19.61 -13.50 14.33
N ALA A 103 -20.50 -13.43 13.36
CA ALA A 103 -20.64 -14.47 12.34
C ALA A 103 -20.34 -13.90 10.96
N MET A 104 -19.71 -14.71 10.14
CA MET A 104 -19.47 -14.43 8.73
C MET A 104 -20.19 -15.46 7.90
N THR A 105 -21.17 -15.02 7.12
CA THR A 105 -22.02 -15.83 6.25
C THR A 105 -21.53 -15.77 4.81
N TYR A 106 -21.83 -16.80 4.05
CA TYR A 106 -21.45 -16.90 2.65
C TYR A 106 -22.64 -17.29 1.81
N GLU A 107 -22.91 -16.52 0.76
CA GLU A 107 -24.02 -16.73 -0.16
C GLU A 107 -23.52 -16.64 -1.61
N GLY A 108 -24.17 -17.34 -2.54
CA GLY A 108 -23.82 -17.35 -3.96
C GLY A 108 -23.34 -18.71 -4.48
N GLU A 109 -23.01 -18.75 -5.77
CA GLU A 109 -22.65 -20.01 -6.46
C GLU A 109 -21.37 -20.64 -5.86
N ASP A 110 -20.40 -19.81 -5.44
CA ASP A 110 -19.11 -20.24 -4.91
C ASP A 110 -19.01 -20.13 -3.37
N ALA A 111 -20.14 -19.96 -2.68
CA ALA A 111 -20.19 -19.72 -1.24
C ALA A 111 -19.43 -20.78 -0.43
N GLN A 112 -19.61 -22.06 -0.76
CA GLN A 112 -18.95 -23.18 -0.07
C GLN A 112 -17.42 -23.13 -0.25
N HIS A 113 -16.97 -22.81 -1.46
CA HIS A 113 -15.53 -22.72 -1.75
C HIS A 113 -14.86 -21.57 -0.98
N VAL A 114 -15.49 -20.39 -0.96
CA VAL A 114 -14.98 -19.23 -0.22
C VAL A 114 -14.99 -19.48 1.29
N TRP A 115 -16.05 -20.13 1.80
CA TRP A 115 -16.13 -20.55 3.19
C TRP A 115 -14.99 -21.51 3.58
N GLU A 116 -14.65 -22.49 2.72
CA GLU A 116 -13.55 -23.43 2.98
C GLU A 116 -12.19 -22.73 3.01
N GLU A 117 -11.93 -21.79 2.10
CA GLU A 117 -10.70 -20.99 2.10
C GLU A 117 -10.56 -20.15 3.38
N ASP A 118 -11.63 -19.45 3.77
CA ASP A 118 -11.63 -18.67 5.00
C ASP A 118 -11.54 -19.55 6.25
N PHE A 119 -12.18 -20.72 6.24
CA PHE A 119 -12.06 -21.70 7.33
C PHE A 119 -10.59 -22.09 7.53
N GLU A 120 -9.87 -22.45 6.45
CA GLU A 120 -8.44 -22.78 6.55
C GLU A 120 -7.61 -21.62 7.12
N LEU A 121 -7.93 -20.40 6.69
CA LEU A 121 -7.24 -19.20 7.18
C LEU A 121 -7.44 -19.01 8.69
N PHE A 122 -8.69 -19.11 9.17
CA PHE A 122 -9.03 -18.80 10.56
C PHE A 122 -8.83 -19.97 11.52
N ALA A 123 -9.01 -21.22 11.05
CA ALA A 123 -8.83 -22.43 11.87
C ALA A 123 -7.38 -22.62 12.34
N HIS A 124 -6.40 -22.18 11.55
CA HIS A 124 -4.99 -22.31 11.86
C HIS A 124 -4.38 -21.06 12.52
N THR A 125 -5.16 -20.03 12.77
CA THR A 125 -4.67 -18.80 13.37
C THR A 125 -4.31 -19.02 14.84
N LYS A 126 -3.01 -19.08 15.12
CA LYS A 126 -2.45 -19.13 16.50
C LYS A 126 -2.16 -17.74 17.09
N ASN A 127 -2.45 -16.68 16.37
CA ASN A 127 -2.19 -15.32 16.81
C ASN A 127 -3.33 -14.82 17.73
N PRO A 128 -3.06 -14.55 19.01
CA PRO A 128 -4.07 -14.05 19.95
C PRO A 128 -4.62 -12.66 19.56
N GLY A 129 -3.96 -11.98 18.62
CA GLY A 129 -4.42 -10.70 18.05
C GLY A 129 -5.25 -10.85 16.78
N SER A 130 -5.73 -12.05 16.45
CA SER A 130 -6.59 -12.31 15.28
C SER A 130 -7.94 -12.86 15.71
N PHE A 131 -8.91 -12.86 14.82
CA PHE A 131 -10.19 -13.52 15.00
C PHE A 131 -9.97 -14.98 15.43
N GLN A 132 -10.63 -15.38 16.51
CA GLN A 132 -10.58 -16.75 17.01
C GLN A 132 -11.88 -17.44 16.67
N LEU A 133 -11.79 -18.50 15.90
CA LEU A 133 -12.94 -19.26 15.48
C LEU A 133 -13.53 -20.04 16.69
N PHE A 134 -14.80 -19.79 16.98
CA PHE A 134 -15.58 -20.46 18.01
C PHE A 134 -16.31 -21.68 17.46
N GLY A 135 -16.98 -21.53 16.32
CA GLY A 135 -17.82 -22.55 15.74
C GLY A 135 -18.07 -22.36 14.26
N ILE A 136 -18.72 -23.33 13.68
CA ILE A 136 -19.05 -23.36 12.26
C ILE A 136 -20.51 -23.78 12.05
N ASN A 137 -21.11 -23.28 10.99
CA ASN A 137 -22.35 -23.80 10.42
C ASN A 137 -22.07 -24.29 8.99
N GLN A 138 -22.47 -25.52 8.68
CA GLN A 138 -22.27 -26.16 7.36
C GLN A 138 -23.63 -26.43 6.67
N SER A 139 -24.62 -25.56 6.87
CA SER A 139 -25.91 -25.62 6.19
C SER A 139 -25.83 -25.04 4.77
N THR A 140 -26.98 -24.83 4.17
CA THR A 140 -27.13 -24.16 2.85
C THR A 140 -26.57 -22.72 2.86
N ILE A 141 -26.50 -22.08 4.02
CA ILE A 141 -25.81 -20.81 4.24
C ILE A 141 -24.66 -21.08 5.21
N PRO A 142 -23.48 -21.43 4.70
CA PRO A 142 -22.34 -21.73 5.56
C PRO A 142 -21.88 -20.50 6.33
N MET A 143 -21.42 -20.71 7.58
CA MET A 143 -20.98 -19.61 8.45
C MET A 143 -19.72 -19.99 9.21
N LEU A 144 -18.88 -18.98 9.46
CA LEU A 144 -17.83 -19.00 10.45
C LEU A 144 -18.24 -18.12 11.61
N ILE A 145 -18.16 -18.66 12.83
CA ILE A 145 -18.60 -17.96 14.04
C ILE A 145 -17.39 -17.72 14.92
N PHE A 146 -17.15 -16.47 15.29
CA PHE A 146 -15.98 -16.03 16.04
C PHE A 146 -16.36 -15.63 17.45
N HIS A 147 -15.42 -15.84 18.39
CA HIS A 147 -15.56 -15.37 19.75
C HIS A 147 -15.69 -13.84 19.79
N ASN A 148 -16.55 -13.37 20.68
CA ASN A 148 -16.85 -11.97 20.98
C ASN A 148 -17.65 -11.24 19.89
N GLU A 149 -18.32 -10.20 20.32
CA GLU A 149 -18.84 -9.15 19.44
C GLU A 149 -17.67 -8.28 18.99
N LEU A 150 -17.46 -8.19 17.69
CA LEU A 150 -16.36 -7.45 17.07
C LEU A 150 -16.91 -6.29 16.26
N ILE A 151 -16.31 -5.13 16.39
CA ILE A 151 -16.72 -3.90 15.73
C ILE A 151 -15.61 -3.51 14.75
N PRO A 152 -15.90 -3.36 13.45
CA PRO A 152 -14.91 -2.97 12.47
C PRO A 152 -14.43 -1.54 12.69
N LEU A 153 -13.16 -1.27 12.43
CA LEU A 153 -12.53 0.04 12.62
C LEU A 153 -13.30 1.14 11.88
N GLY A 154 -13.78 0.88 10.67
CA GLY A 154 -14.54 1.85 9.87
C GLY A 154 -15.82 2.38 10.53
N HIS A 155 -16.36 1.71 11.57
CA HIS A 155 -17.56 2.16 12.27
C HIS A 155 -17.30 3.15 13.40
N PHE A 156 -16.08 3.25 13.91
CA PHE A 156 -15.80 4.09 15.08
C PHE A 156 -14.55 4.95 14.97
N TYR A 157 -13.70 4.70 14.00
CA TYR A 157 -12.47 5.46 13.80
C TYR A 157 -12.75 6.79 13.11
N LYS A 158 -12.14 7.84 13.62
CA LYS A 158 -12.04 9.15 12.96
C LYS A 158 -10.58 9.47 12.72
N TYR A 159 -10.28 9.91 11.51
CA TYR A 159 -8.92 10.27 11.13
C TYR A 159 -8.36 11.37 12.03
N SER A 160 -7.15 11.15 12.53
CA SER A 160 -6.30 12.16 13.16
C SER A 160 -4.84 11.80 12.92
N PHE A 161 -3.94 12.76 13.07
CA PHE A 161 -2.53 12.57 12.75
C PHE A 161 -1.87 11.48 13.62
N TRP A 162 -1.98 11.61 14.95
CA TRP A 162 -1.32 10.71 15.89
C TRP A 162 -1.91 9.31 15.89
N SER A 163 -3.22 9.21 15.78
CA SER A 163 -3.88 7.91 15.68
C SER A 163 -3.56 7.20 14.37
N SER A 164 -3.36 7.94 13.27
CA SER A 164 -2.93 7.35 11.99
C SER A 164 -1.50 6.83 12.04
N LEU A 165 -0.59 7.57 12.69
CA LEU A 165 0.77 7.10 12.95
C LEU A 165 0.74 5.82 13.81
N TYR A 166 -0.08 5.79 14.85
CA TYR A 166 -0.26 4.61 15.69
C TYR A 166 -0.77 3.40 14.88
N LEU A 167 -1.80 3.58 14.06
CA LEU A 167 -2.34 2.50 13.22
C LEU A 167 -1.31 1.98 12.22
N SER A 168 -0.46 2.85 11.66
CA SER A 168 0.62 2.43 10.77
C SER A 168 1.61 1.49 11.47
N HIS A 169 1.99 1.80 12.70
CA HIS A 169 2.83 0.91 13.50
C HIS A 169 2.10 -0.38 13.88
N LEU A 170 0.83 -0.28 14.29
CA LEU A 170 0.04 -1.43 14.70
C LEU A 170 -0.13 -2.45 13.57
N THR A 171 -0.53 -1.99 12.38
CA THR A 171 -0.74 -2.87 11.21
C THR A 171 0.55 -3.53 10.76
N LYS A 172 1.65 -2.78 10.71
CA LYS A 172 2.96 -3.31 10.34
C LYS A 172 3.45 -4.38 11.32
N ASN A 173 3.36 -4.11 12.63
CA ASN A 173 3.83 -5.05 13.66
C ASN A 173 3.05 -6.36 13.65
N ASN A 174 1.79 -6.31 13.30
CA ASN A 174 0.94 -7.48 13.25
C ASN A 174 0.85 -8.12 11.86
N LYS A 175 1.53 -7.55 10.85
CA LYS A 175 1.49 -8.00 9.46
C LYS A 175 0.06 -8.03 8.90
N TRP A 176 -0.79 -7.09 9.34
CA TRP A 176 -2.12 -6.96 8.77
C TRP A 176 -2.02 -6.28 7.41
N GLU A 177 -2.64 -6.88 6.41
CA GLU A 177 -2.52 -6.43 5.01
C GLU A 177 -3.19 -5.07 4.79
N SER A 178 -4.25 -4.80 5.55
CA SER A 178 -5.05 -3.60 5.41
C SER A 178 -5.54 -3.10 6.77
N ILE A 179 -5.71 -1.79 6.89
CA ILE A 179 -6.42 -1.17 8.03
C ILE A 179 -7.89 -1.61 8.10
N ARG A 180 -8.50 -1.98 6.97
CA ARG A 180 -9.86 -2.51 6.91
C ARG A 180 -9.99 -3.84 7.64
N SER A 181 -8.87 -4.54 7.86
CA SER A 181 -8.82 -5.78 8.65
C SER A 181 -8.69 -5.54 10.15
N VAL A 182 -8.76 -4.29 10.62
CA VAL A 182 -8.68 -3.96 12.05
C VAL A 182 -10.07 -3.94 12.66
N TRP A 183 -10.22 -4.67 13.76
CA TRP A 183 -11.46 -4.80 14.52
C TRP A 183 -11.20 -4.54 16.00
N LYS A 184 -12.25 -4.21 16.73
CA LYS A 184 -12.22 -3.99 18.17
C LYS A 184 -13.17 -4.96 18.86
N ASP A 185 -12.72 -5.63 19.92
CA ASP A 185 -13.58 -6.40 20.80
C ASP A 185 -14.27 -5.51 21.87
N MET A 186 -15.21 -6.07 22.60
CA MET A 186 -15.97 -5.35 23.64
C MET A 186 -15.09 -4.90 24.84
N ARG A 187 -13.90 -5.44 24.99
CA ARG A 187 -12.92 -5.04 26.01
C ARG A 187 -12.02 -3.91 25.55
N GLY A 188 -12.18 -3.47 24.29
CA GLY A 188 -11.36 -2.42 23.68
C GLY A 188 -10.03 -2.90 23.16
N PHE A 189 -9.82 -4.20 22.93
CA PHE A 189 -8.63 -4.71 22.25
C PHE A 189 -8.81 -4.65 20.74
N LEU A 190 -7.72 -4.26 20.04
CA LEU A 190 -7.66 -4.28 18.60
C LEU A 190 -7.09 -5.62 18.12
N CYS A 191 -7.77 -6.22 17.17
CA CYS A 191 -7.40 -7.50 16.56
C CYS A 191 -7.52 -7.44 15.03
N GLY A 192 -6.83 -8.33 14.34
CA GLY A 192 -6.94 -8.52 12.89
C GLY A 192 -8.06 -9.49 12.55
N GLY A 193 -8.78 -9.21 11.49
CA GLY A 193 -9.89 -10.04 10.99
C GLY A 193 -10.05 -9.94 9.48
N PRO A 194 -11.19 -10.36 8.92
CA PRO A 194 -11.51 -10.16 7.52
C PRO A 194 -11.58 -8.68 7.16
N GLU A 195 -11.55 -8.36 5.89
CA GLU A 195 -11.78 -6.98 5.46
C GLU A 195 -13.18 -6.52 5.88
N GLY A 196 -13.22 -5.32 6.46
CA GLY A 196 -14.42 -4.61 6.87
C GLY A 196 -14.66 -3.36 6.01
N PRO A 197 -15.59 -2.48 6.44
CA PRO A 197 -15.90 -1.23 5.77
C PRO A 197 -14.66 -0.31 5.73
N ASN A 198 -14.66 0.61 4.74
CA ASN A 198 -13.61 1.61 4.64
C ASN A 198 -13.57 2.45 5.93
N ALA A 199 -12.38 2.63 6.45
CA ALA A 199 -12.08 3.67 7.42
C ALA A 199 -11.55 4.89 6.65
N ASP A 200 -11.89 6.08 7.12
CA ASP A 200 -11.28 7.31 6.60
C ASP A 200 -9.82 7.37 7.06
N TRP A 201 -8.94 6.82 6.25
CA TRP A 201 -7.52 6.70 6.58
C TRP A 201 -6.64 6.94 5.38
N LYS A 202 -5.61 7.74 5.57
CA LYS A 202 -4.56 7.95 4.58
C LYS A 202 -3.42 6.96 4.86
N PHE A 203 -3.10 6.12 3.89
CA PHE A 203 -2.08 5.07 4.03
C PHE A 203 -0.68 5.66 4.20
N PHE A 204 0.01 5.27 5.25
CA PHE A 204 1.41 5.59 5.48
C PHE A 204 2.25 4.32 5.46
N SER A 205 2.89 4.02 4.33
CA SER A 205 3.69 2.80 4.19
C SER A 205 5.03 2.83 4.95
N SER A 206 5.31 3.91 5.66
CA SER A 206 6.67 4.22 6.11
C SER A 206 6.93 4.18 7.61
N ALA A 207 6.08 3.51 8.39
CA ALA A 207 6.49 3.22 9.77
C ALA A 207 7.79 2.41 9.72
N ASP A 208 8.93 3.08 9.97
CA ASP A 208 10.20 2.38 10.12
C ASP A 208 10.19 1.65 11.45
N GLY A 209 10.56 0.39 11.40
CA GLY A 209 11.03 -0.26 12.57
C GLY A 209 10.06 -1.03 13.42
N SER A 210 10.62 -1.55 14.46
CA SER A 210 10.12 -2.53 15.40
C SER A 210 9.40 -1.91 16.60
N LEU A 211 8.85 -0.70 16.50
CA LEU A 211 8.13 -0.10 17.63
C LEU A 211 6.89 -0.92 17.96
N VAL A 212 6.92 -1.60 19.08
CA VAL A 212 5.77 -2.34 19.60
C VAL A 212 4.78 -1.37 20.22
N VAL A 213 3.57 -1.31 19.66
CA VAL A 213 2.49 -0.46 20.17
C VAL A 213 1.41 -1.29 20.87
N PRO A 214 0.75 -0.74 21.91
CA PRO A 214 -0.35 -1.42 22.61
C PRO A 214 -1.54 -1.67 21.69
N LYS A 215 -2.15 -2.86 21.74
CA LYS A 215 -3.36 -3.22 20.96
C LYS A 215 -4.63 -2.74 21.65
N LYS A 216 -4.75 -1.45 21.95
CA LYS A 216 -5.89 -0.88 22.69
C LYS A 216 -6.58 0.18 21.87
N ALA A 217 -7.90 0.16 21.84
CA ALA A 217 -8.72 1.15 21.13
C ALA A 217 -8.55 2.58 21.68
N ASP A 218 -8.18 2.74 22.96
CA ASP A 218 -7.86 4.05 23.50
C ASP A 218 -6.69 4.74 22.78
N MET A 219 -5.77 3.96 22.23
CA MET A 219 -4.69 4.49 21.41
C MET A 219 -5.17 5.17 20.11
N LEU A 220 -6.44 5.04 19.76
CA LEU A 220 -7.04 5.76 18.62
C LEU A 220 -7.49 7.18 18.98
N LYS A 221 -7.38 7.58 20.26
CA LYS A 221 -7.52 8.96 20.69
C LYS A 221 -6.21 9.69 20.45
N ASP A 222 -6.30 10.84 19.81
CA ASP A 222 -5.13 11.59 19.32
C ASP A 222 -4.18 12.00 20.45
N ASP A 223 -4.73 12.49 21.55
CA ASP A 223 -4.01 12.86 22.76
C ASP A 223 -3.26 11.68 23.41
N ILE A 224 -3.87 10.50 23.44
CA ILE A 224 -3.26 9.30 24.03
C ILE A 224 -2.10 8.79 23.14
N SER A 225 -2.30 8.77 21.83
CA SER A 225 -1.26 8.41 20.90
C SER A 225 -0.09 9.41 20.95
N PHE A 226 -0.36 10.69 20.97
CA PHE A 226 0.67 11.73 21.11
C PHE A 226 1.49 11.53 22.39
N GLN A 227 0.84 11.41 23.55
CA GLN A 227 1.51 11.18 24.82
C GLN A 227 2.35 9.89 24.83
N PHE A 228 1.87 8.85 24.16
CA PHE A 228 2.62 7.61 24.01
C PHE A 228 3.92 7.85 23.22
N PHE A 229 3.85 8.54 22.07
CA PHE A 229 5.03 8.82 21.26
C PHE A 229 6.00 9.79 21.97
N CYS A 230 5.51 10.76 22.72
CA CYS A 230 6.35 11.66 23.52
C CYS A 230 7.22 10.89 24.54
N LYS A 231 6.72 9.79 25.10
CA LYS A 231 7.50 8.95 26.03
C LYS A 231 8.62 8.19 25.34
N ILE A 232 8.50 7.96 24.03
CA ILE A 232 9.53 7.27 23.23
C ILE A 232 10.62 8.27 22.80
N GLY A 233 10.25 9.54 22.60
CA GLY A 233 11.17 10.62 22.31
C GLY A 233 11.66 10.68 20.86
N SER A 234 12.79 11.34 20.63
CA SER A 234 13.33 11.72 19.30
C SER A 234 13.60 10.56 18.34
N SER A 235 13.62 9.30 18.81
CA SER A 235 13.70 8.14 17.92
C SER A 235 12.49 8.05 16.98
N MET A 236 11.41 8.78 17.27
CA MET A 236 10.20 8.84 16.44
C MET A 236 10.24 9.92 15.35
N ASP A 237 11.20 10.84 15.37
CA ASP A 237 11.25 12.00 14.46
C ASP A 237 11.11 11.61 13.00
N ASN A 238 11.85 10.60 12.56
CA ASN A 238 11.79 10.14 11.18
C ASN A 238 10.41 9.56 10.81
N SER A 239 9.79 8.79 11.70
CA SER A 239 8.45 8.22 11.48
C SER A 239 7.38 9.29 11.45
N ILE A 240 7.48 10.30 12.33
CA ILE A 240 6.55 11.43 12.40
C ILE A 240 6.66 12.30 11.15
N LEU A 241 7.87 12.67 10.75
CA LEU A 241 8.10 13.46 9.54
C LEU A 241 7.65 12.73 8.27
N LYS A 242 7.89 11.42 8.20
CA LYS A 242 7.38 10.60 7.09
C LYS A 242 5.85 10.57 7.07
N CYS A 243 5.20 10.36 8.22
CA CYS A 243 3.75 10.40 8.33
C CYS A 243 3.20 11.77 7.89
N ALA A 244 3.78 12.86 8.36
CA ALA A 244 3.42 14.20 7.94
C ALA A 244 3.64 14.41 6.43
N GLY A 245 4.73 13.93 5.87
CA GLY A 245 5.03 14.02 4.44
C GLY A 245 3.97 13.36 3.56
N PHE A 246 3.37 12.27 4.01
CA PHE A 246 2.27 11.59 3.31
C PHE A 246 0.89 12.20 3.60
N SER A 247 0.75 13.00 4.66
CA SER A 247 -0.51 13.64 5.03
C SER A 247 -0.81 14.91 4.23
N GLN A 248 -0.13 15.11 3.11
CA GLN A 248 -0.45 16.20 2.19
C GLN A 248 -1.88 16.08 1.69
N GLU A 249 -2.49 17.20 1.41
CA GLU A 249 -3.62 17.29 0.52
C GLU A 249 -3.08 17.61 -0.87
N PRO A 250 -2.99 16.59 -1.75
CA PRO A 250 -2.73 16.90 -3.14
C PRO A 250 -3.94 17.66 -3.63
N THR A 251 -3.76 18.87 -4.08
CA THR A 251 -4.74 19.47 -4.96
C THR A 251 -4.59 18.72 -6.27
N TYR A 252 -5.31 17.59 -6.40
CA TYR A 252 -5.41 16.88 -7.65
C TYR A 252 -6.13 17.80 -8.61
N LEU A 253 -5.43 18.16 -9.61
CA LEU A 253 -5.90 19.03 -10.67
C LEU A 253 -6.84 18.30 -11.63
N ASP A 254 -7.04 16.99 -11.41
CA ASP A 254 -7.86 16.12 -12.26
C ASP A 254 -9.36 16.37 -12.17
N ASP A 255 -9.88 16.65 -10.99
CA ASP A 255 -11.32 16.81 -10.80
C ASP A 255 -11.88 18.06 -11.46
N LEU A 256 -11.07 19.11 -11.61
CA LEU A 256 -11.45 20.35 -12.31
C LEU A 256 -11.34 20.24 -13.83
N TYR A 257 -10.61 19.25 -14.34
CA TYR A 257 -10.32 19.12 -15.76
C TYR A 257 -11.45 18.49 -16.57
N LEU A 258 -12.17 17.53 -16.00
CA LEU A 258 -13.20 16.77 -16.72
C LEU A 258 -14.39 17.63 -17.18
N GLU A 259 -14.65 18.75 -16.52
CA GLU A 259 -15.76 19.65 -16.93
C GLU A 259 -15.40 20.62 -18.05
N VAL A 260 -14.15 21.05 -18.17
CA VAL A 260 -13.76 22.16 -19.05
C VAL A 260 -13.16 21.71 -20.39
N THR A 261 -12.65 20.49 -20.50
CA THR A 261 -11.86 20.06 -21.67
C THR A 261 -12.60 19.26 -22.71
N LYS A 262 -13.91 19.07 -22.60
CA LYS A 262 -14.70 18.39 -23.65
C LYS A 262 -14.55 19.04 -25.04
N ASP A 263 -14.16 20.29 -25.10
CA ASP A 263 -14.10 21.05 -26.35
C ASP A 263 -12.68 21.35 -26.88
N LEU A 264 -11.61 20.99 -26.15
CA LEU A 264 -10.24 21.41 -26.49
C LEU A 264 -9.25 20.26 -26.79
N LEU A 265 -9.73 19.01 -26.83
CA LEU A 265 -8.88 17.84 -27.03
C LEU A 265 -8.53 17.62 -28.51
N SER A 266 -7.47 18.21 -28.98
CA SER A 266 -6.73 17.75 -30.17
C SER A 266 -5.35 17.22 -29.75
N ASN A 267 -5.22 16.00 -29.90
CA ASN A 267 -4.14 15.01 -30.11
C ASN A 267 -2.69 15.16 -29.62
N ASP A 268 -2.24 16.22 -28.91
CA ASP A 268 -0.83 16.28 -28.44
C ASP A 268 -0.73 17.01 -27.08
N THR A 269 -1.09 16.33 -25.97
CA THR A 269 -1.89 17.00 -24.95
C THR A 269 -1.38 17.01 -23.53
N GLU A 270 -0.25 16.39 -23.18
CA GLU A 270 0.13 16.27 -21.77
C GLU A 270 0.74 17.53 -21.14
N THR A 271 1.53 18.29 -21.88
CA THR A 271 2.21 19.49 -21.34
C THR A 271 1.28 20.72 -21.23
N PRO A 272 0.46 21.01 -22.23
CA PRO A 272 -0.59 22.03 -22.09
C PRO A 272 -1.57 21.75 -20.96
N TYR A 273 -1.90 20.49 -20.76
CA TYR A 273 -2.74 19.99 -19.69
C TYR A 273 -2.21 20.32 -18.30
N TYR A 274 -0.97 20.03 -18.06
CA TYR A 274 -0.28 20.30 -16.80
C TYR A 274 -0.27 21.77 -16.41
N LEU A 275 0.05 22.63 -17.36
CA LEU A 275 0.07 24.08 -17.14
C LEU A 275 -1.32 24.66 -16.98
N TYR A 276 -2.29 24.11 -17.72
CA TYR A 276 -3.68 24.52 -17.62
C TYR A 276 -4.24 24.27 -16.22
N ASN A 277 -3.92 23.16 -15.62
CA ASN A 277 -4.35 22.82 -14.26
C ASN A 277 -3.73 23.72 -13.20
N LEU A 278 -2.43 24.06 -13.30
CA LEU A 278 -1.83 25.11 -12.47
C LEU A 278 -2.54 26.46 -12.63
N TRP A 279 -3.02 26.71 -13.83
CA TRP A 279 -3.73 27.94 -14.19
C TRP A 279 -5.15 28.01 -13.61
N GLN A 280 -5.88 26.91 -13.58
CA GLN A 280 -7.28 26.88 -13.18
C GLN A 280 -7.51 26.93 -11.66
N ASN A 281 -6.51 26.64 -10.85
CA ASN A 281 -6.66 26.72 -9.41
C ASN A 281 -6.66 28.20 -8.94
N PRO A 282 -7.78 28.73 -8.42
CA PRO A 282 -7.88 30.13 -8.03
C PRO A 282 -6.86 30.58 -6.97
N CYS A 283 -6.50 29.67 -6.06
CA CYS A 283 -5.49 29.94 -5.01
C CYS A 283 -4.08 30.07 -5.59
N TYR A 284 -3.86 29.46 -6.75
CA TYR A 284 -2.53 29.34 -7.39
C TYR A 284 -2.53 29.79 -8.84
N TYR A 285 -3.46 30.66 -9.21
CA TYR A 285 -3.51 31.22 -10.57
C TYR A 285 -2.30 32.10 -10.83
N PHE A 286 -1.50 31.74 -11.81
CA PHE A 286 -0.29 32.47 -12.18
C PHE A 286 -0.25 32.82 -13.67
N PRO A 287 0.17 34.02 -14.02
CA PRO A 287 0.53 34.31 -15.41
C PRO A 287 1.72 33.43 -15.86
N MET A 288 1.72 33.03 -17.16
CA MET A 288 2.73 32.13 -17.72
C MET A 288 4.18 32.59 -17.52
N ASN A 289 4.42 33.90 -17.53
CA ASN A 289 5.75 34.46 -17.26
C ASN A 289 6.23 34.23 -15.81
N ILE A 290 5.31 33.98 -14.88
CA ILE A 290 5.62 33.64 -13.48
C ILE A 290 5.75 32.14 -13.34
N ILE A 291 4.79 31.35 -13.87
CA ILE A 291 4.81 29.90 -13.81
C ILE A 291 6.11 29.32 -14.35
N GLY A 292 6.57 29.80 -15.49
CA GLY A 292 7.79 29.33 -16.12
C GLY A 292 9.05 29.48 -15.27
N ARG A 293 9.04 30.38 -14.29
CA ARG A 293 10.17 30.62 -13.36
C ARG A 293 10.11 29.73 -12.12
N LEU A 294 9.01 29.05 -11.87
CA LEU A 294 8.85 28.21 -10.69
C LEU A 294 9.76 26.98 -10.78
N GLN A 295 10.50 26.75 -9.71
CA GLN A 295 11.48 25.66 -9.59
C GLN A 295 10.93 24.54 -8.70
N PHE A 296 11.27 23.30 -9.00
CA PHE A 296 10.75 22.14 -8.31
C PHE A 296 11.31 21.97 -6.88
N HIS A 297 12.49 22.48 -6.62
CA HIS A 297 13.17 22.41 -5.31
C HIS A 297 12.91 23.61 -4.39
N THR A 298 11.73 24.24 -4.54
CA THR A 298 11.43 25.51 -3.86
C THR A 298 10.02 25.46 -3.27
N VAL A 299 9.90 25.95 -2.04
CA VAL A 299 8.62 26.23 -1.38
C VAL A 299 8.20 27.66 -1.69
N TYR A 300 6.97 27.83 -2.09
CA TYR A 300 6.39 29.11 -2.46
C TYR A 300 5.32 29.55 -1.48
N SER A 301 5.29 30.87 -1.20
CA SER A 301 4.20 31.53 -0.50
C SER A 301 2.97 31.71 -1.42
N PRO A 302 1.81 32.10 -0.89
CA PRO A 302 0.64 32.47 -1.72
C PRO A 302 0.94 33.61 -2.70
N SER A 303 1.87 34.53 -2.37
CA SER A 303 2.34 35.59 -3.27
C SER A 303 3.33 35.12 -4.33
N LYS A 304 3.66 33.81 -4.37
CA LYS A 304 4.58 33.17 -5.34
C LYS A 304 6.05 33.51 -5.11
N GLU A 305 6.36 34.02 -3.95
CA GLU A 305 7.74 34.27 -3.53
C GLU A 305 8.35 32.98 -2.97
N ALA A 306 9.63 32.76 -3.29
CA ALA A 306 10.37 31.64 -2.75
C ALA A 306 10.69 31.89 -1.27
N VAL A 307 10.16 31.06 -0.38
CA VAL A 307 10.39 31.18 1.07
C VAL A 307 11.43 30.20 1.58
N ALA A 308 11.55 29.04 0.92
CA ALA A 308 12.58 28.06 1.21
C ALA A 308 13.03 27.38 -0.08
N ARG A 309 14.32 27.07 -0.18
CA ARG A 309 14.91 26.42 -1.33
C ARG A 309 15.86 25.32 -0.91
N TRP A 310 15.77 24.18 -1.59
CA TRP A 310 16.76 23.13 -1.42
C TRP A 310 18.10 23.57 -1.99
N PRO A 311 19.23 23.40 -1.29
CA PRO A 311 20.54 23.80 -1.78
C PRO A 311 20.90 23.09 -3.09
N LYS A 312 21.32 23.85 -4.10
CA LYS A 312 21.82 23.26 -5.36
C LYS A 312 23.01 22.35 -5.08
N GLY A 313 22.98 21.16 -5.65
CA GLY A 313 24.09 20.20 -5.59
C GLY A 313 24.20 19.43 -4.27
N ALA A 314 23.39 19.72 -3.25
CA ALA A 314 23.40 18.94 -2.01
C ALA A 314 22.92 17.48 -2.24
N TYR A 315 21.96 17.31 -3.16
CA TYR A 315 21.46 15.99 -3.61
C TYR A 315 20.86 16.11 -5.00
N SER A 316 21.04 15.10 -5.84
CA SER A 316 20.24 14.98 -7.05
C SER A 316 18.80 14.64 -6.63
N LEU A 317 17.85 15.54 -6.94
CA LEU A 317 16.42 15.29 -6.69
C LEU A 317 15.79 14.37 -7.73
N TRP A 318 16.46 14.21 -8.89
CA TRP A 318 16.08 13.24 -9.90
C TRP A 318 16.88 11.95 -9.74
N GLU A 319 16.19 10.81 -9.83
CA GLU A 319 16.80 9.50 -9.75
C GLU A 319 16.33 8.64 -10.93
N PHE A 320 17.27 8.08 -11.68
CA PHE A 320 16.96 7.11 -12.72
C PHE A 320 16.71 5.75 -12.06
N VAL A 321 15.53 5.18 -12.33
CA VAL A 321 15.08 3.89 -11.79
C VAL A 321 14.98 2.85 -12.90
N ASP A 322 15.10 1.56 -12.54
CA ASP A 322 14.90 0.39 -13.42
C ASP A 322 15.79 0.33 -14.70
N TRP A 323 16.79 1.18 -14.82
CA TRP A 323 17.65 1.26 -16.02
C TRP A 323 18.44 -0.03 -16.29
N GLY A 324 18.89 -0.75 -15.25
CA GLY A 324 19.69 -1.97 -15.37
C GLY A 324 18.94 -3.16 -16.00
N GLN A 325 17.61 -3.16 -15.96
CA GLN A 325 16.79 -4.22 -16.58
C GLN A 325 16.61 -4.02 -18.09
N MET A 326 17.02 -2.87 -18.62
CA MET A 326 16.71 -2.39 -19.97
C MET A 326 17.92 -2.36 -20.90
N GLY A 327 18.96 -3.14 -20.61
CA GLY A 327 20.16 -3.24 -21.48
C GLY A 327 21.13 -2.08 -21.32
N LEU A 328 20.99 -1.28 -20.29
CA LEU A 328 21.93 -0.23 -19.92
C LEU A 328 22.66 -0.64 -18.64
N VAL A 329 23.94 -0.35 -18.54
CA VAL A 329 24.78 -0.63 -17.37
C VAL A 329 25.65 0.58 -17.05
N GLU A 330 26.30 0.58 -15.89
CA GLU A 330 27.30 1.58 -15.51
C GLU A 330 26.79 3.04 -15.56
N LYS A 331 25.76 3.36 -14.77
CA LYS A 331 25.30 4.76 -14.63
C LYS A 331 26.37 5.62 -13.95
N ILE A 332 26.82 6.67 -14.61
CA ILE A 332 27.78 7.66 -14.08
C ILE A 332 27.25 9.07 -14.35
N VAL A 333 27.29 9.93 -13.33
CA VAL A 333 27.02 11.37 -13.49
C VAL A 333 28.36 12.08 -13.62
N LEU A 334 28.55 12.78 -14.74
CA LEU A 334 29.76 13.52 -15.04
C LEU A 334 29.74 14.92 -14.39
N SER A 335 30.90 15.54 -14.26
CA SER A 335 31.05 16.91 -13.75
C SER A 335 30.34 17.95 -14.63
N SER A 336 30.11 17.65 -15.90
CA SER A 336 29.31 18.47 -16.81
C SER A 336 27.79 18.43 -16.53
N GLY A 337 27.34 17.56 -15.62
CA GLY A 337 25.93 17.31 -15.35
C GLY A 337 25.29 16.26 -16.27
N LEU A 338 25.99 15.78 -17.30
CA LEU A 338 25.52 14.68 -18.13
C LEU A 338 25.48 13.39 -17.34
N THR A 339 24.44 12.59 -17.57
CA THR A 339 24.37 11.20 -17.06
C THR A 339 24.71 10.23 -18.17
N ARG A 340 25.74 9.44 -17.97
CA ARG A 340 26.22 8.43 -18.90
C ARG A 340 25.73 7.05 -18.50
N PHE A 341 25.23 6.29 -19.49
CA PHE A 341 24.96 4.86 -19.38
C PHE A 341 25.74 4.12 -20.45
N LYS A 342 26.32 2.97 -20.13
CA LYS A 342 26.93 2.09 -21.13
C LYS A 342 25.89 1.13 -21.68
N LEU A 343 25.83 0.98 -23.00
CA LEU A 343 24.92 0.04 -23.64
C LEU A 343 25.50 -1.37 -23.56
N GLU A 344 24.76 -2.27 -22.93
CA GLU A 344 25.04 -3.69 -22.96
C GLU A 344 24.30 -4.30 -24.15
N MET A 345 25.07 -4.75 -25.15
CA MET A 345 24.54 -5.32 -26.39
C MET A 345 23.95 -6.72 -26.16
N THR A 346 22.89 -6.82 -25.40
CA THR A 346 22.09 -8.04 -25.25
C THR A 346 20.88 -7.96 -26.17
N GLN A 347 20.66 -9.04 -26.94
CA GLN A 347 19.59 -9.12 -27.93
C GLN A 347 18.21 -8.70 -27.40
N GLY A 348 17.52 -7.85 -28.16
CA GLY A 348 16.06 -7.69 -28.11
C GLY A 348 15.50 -6.92 -26.92
N LYS A 349 16.30 -6.22 -26.12
CA LYS A 349 15.79 -5.45 -24.99
C LYS A 349 15.38 -4.03 -25.42
N ARG A 350 14.17 -3.66 -25.08
CA ARG A 350 13.67 -2.30 -25.18
C ARG A 350 14.41 -1.38 -24.20
N ILE A 351 14.91 -0.25 -24.67
CA ILE A 351 15.44 0.80 -23.77
C ILE A 351 14.26 1.59 -23.19
N CYS A 352 14.23 1.73 -21.88
CA CYS A 352 13.30 2.58 -21.18
C CYS A 352 14.00 3.15 -19.95
N LEU A 353 14.36 4.42 -20.00
CA LEU A 353 14.89 5.17 -18.89
C LEU A 353 13.73 5.91 -18.22
N ARG A 354 13.55 5.70 -16.94
CA ARG A 354 12.59 6.44 -16.14
C ARG A 354 13.32 7.24 -15.09
N ALA A 355 13.08 8.53 -15.06
CA ALA A 355 13.57 9.41 -14.00
C ALA A 355 12.42 9.82 -13.10
N GLU A 356 12.59 9.59 -11.82
CA GLU A 356 11.63 9.95 -10.77
C GLU A 356 12.21 11.11 -9.96
N TYR A 357 11.35 12.10 -9.67
CA TYR A 357 11.73 13.19 -8.81
C TYR A 357 11.56 12.79 -7.34
N ASN A 358 12.59 12.92 -6.55
CA ASN A 358 12.56 12.55 -5.13
C ASN A 358 11.92 13.64 -4.28
N TRP A 359 10.66 13.92 -4.57
CA TRP A 359 9.85 14.91 -3.87
C TRP A 359 9.70 14.61 -2.38
N PHE A 360 9.83 13.34 -2.00
CA PHE A 360 9.66 12.93 -0.61
C PHE A 360 10.75 13.51 0.31
N LYS A 361 12.01 13.49 -0.13
CA LYS A 361 13.12 14.12 0.62
C LYS A 361 12.89 15.62 0.82
N LEU A 362 12.42 16.29 -0.22
CA LEU A 362 12.12 17.72 -0.15
C LEU A 362 10.99 18.03 0.85
N ARG A 363 9.94 17.22 0.86
CA ARG A 363 8.83 17.35 1.83
C ARG A 363 9.31 17.19 3.26
N ILE A 364 10.07 16.14 3.53
CA ILE A 364 10.63 15.88 4.88
C ILE A 364 11.48 17.08 5.32
N ALA A 365 12.36 17.57 4.45
CA ALA A 365 13.19 18.72 4.76
C ALA A 365 12.38 20.01 4.99
N TRP A 366 11.31 20.23 4.22
CA TRP A 366 10.39 21.34 4.45
C TRP A 366 9.71 21.23 5.80
N LEU A 367 9.06 20.10 6.06
CA LEU A 367 8.25 19.89 7.25
C LEU A 367 9.10 19.96 8.54
N SER A 368 10.35 19.49 8.49
CA SER A 368 11.25 19.59 9.64
C SER A 368 11.63 21.02 10.01
N GLN A 369 11.54 21.97 9.08
CA GLN A 369 11.96 23.35 9.25
C GLN A 369 10.81 24.35 9.18
N SER A 370 9.62 23.90 8.80
CA SER A 370 8.46 24.77 8.50
C SER A 370 8.10 25.70 9.66
N SER A 371 8.08 25.21 10.90
CA SER A 371 7.76 26.01 12.08
C SER A 371 8.76 27.16 12.27
N TRP A 372 10.05 26.91 12.05
CA TRP A 372 11.07 27.95 12.11
C TRP A 372 10.89 29.01 11.02
N VAL A 373 10.60 28.58 9.79
CA VAL A 373 10.36 29.49 8.66
C VAL A 373 9.11 30.34 8.92
N PHE A 374 8.01 29.75 9.37
CA PHE A 374 6.78 30.49 9.69
C PHE A 374 6.98 31.50 10.82
N ASN A 375 7.71 31.12 11.86
CA ASN A 375 8.07 32.04 12.94
C ASN A 375 8.92 33.21 12.42
N ALA A 376 9.91 32.95 11.56
CA ALA A 376 10.74 33.99 10.96
C ALA A 376 9.94 34.94 10.04
N LEU A 377 8.89 34.45 9.40
CA LEU A 377 7.97 35.25 8.59
C LEU A 377 6.89 35.95 9.42
N GLY A 378 6.85 35.76 10.74
CA GLY A 378 5.81 36.31 11.63
C GLY A 378 4.42 35.80 11.35
N MET A 379 4.29 34.58 10.82
CA MET A 379 3.01 33.98 10.45
C MET A 379 2.38 33.27 11.63
N ASN A 380 1.08 33.49 11.80
CA ASN A 380 0.27 32.83 12.81
C ASN A 380 -0.92 32.06 12.21
N LYS A 381 -1.15 32.14 10.92
CA LYS A 381 -2.25 31.51 10.16
C LYS A 381 -1.90 31.44 8.67
N GLY A 382 -2.47 30.47 7.97
CA GLY A 382 -2.34 30.36 6.52
C GLY A 382 -1.18 29.50 6.07
N GLU A 383 -0.61 28.67 6.96
CA GLU A 383 0.48 27.76 6.66
C GLU A 383 0.11 26.74 5.57
N GLU A 384 -1.18 26.40 5.46
CA GLU A 384 -1.73 25.50 4.44
C GLU A 384 -1.63 26.06 3.01
N ASN A 385 -1.39 27.35 2.86
CA ASN A 385 -1.27 27.99 1.54
C ASN A 385 0.13 27.90 0.94
N PHE A 386 1.12 27.42 1.69
CA PHE A 386 2.47 27.19 1.18
C PHE A 386 2.56 25.90 0.41
N PHE A 387 3.22 25.92 -0.74
CA PHE A 387 3.21 24.78 -1.63
C PHE A 387 4.55 24.47 -2.27
N LEU A 388 4.71 23.19 -2.64
CA LEU A 388 5.77 22.63 -3.45
C LEU A 388 5.19 22.16 -4.78
N ILE A 389 5.99 22.20 -5.84
CA ILE A 389 5.63 21.66 -7.13
C ILE A 389 6.28 20.29 -7.29
N ASN A 390 5.46 19.27 -7.55
CA ASN A 390 5.93 17.93 -7.87
C ASN A 390 5.85 17.72 -9.39
N PRO A 391 6.99 17.59 -10.08
CA PRO A 391 6.98 17.32 -11.50
C PRO A 391 6.51 15.89 -11.81
N PRO A 392 6.02 15.63 -13.04
CA PRO A 392 5.73 14.28 -13.50
C PRO A 392 7.04 13.47 -13.61
N HIS A 393 6.92 12.16 -13.70
CA HIS A 393 8.06 11.32 -14.06
C HIS A 393 8.49 11.57 -15.50
N LEU A 394 9.79 11.53 -15.76
CA LEU A 394 10.32 11.67 -17.10
C LEU A 394 10.70 10.29 -17.64
N MET A 395 10.41 10.06 -18.90
CA MET A 395 10.72 8.79 -19.56
C MET A 395 11.42 9.07 -20.89
N ILE A 396 12.42 8.26 -21.19
CA ILE A 396 13.09 8.20 -22.51
C ILE A 396 13.00 6.74 -22.94
N HIS A 397 12.28 6.45 -24.01
CA HIS A 397 12.03 5.07 -24.40
C HIS A 397 12.16 4.84 -25.90
N SER A 398 12.56 3.64 -26.31
CA SER A 398 12.55 3.19 -27.70
C SER A 398 11.13 2.78 -28.14
N ALA A 399 10.85 2.86 -29.44
CA ALA A 399 9.61 2.36 -30.03
C ALA A 399 9.39 0.87 -29.70
N ARG A 400 8.13 0.40 -29.70
CA ARG A 400 7.77 -0.97 -29.28
C ARG A 400 8.33 -2.10 -30.16
N ASN A 401 8.65 -1.82 -31.41
CA ASN A 401 9.06 -2.83 -32.39
C ASN A 401 10.54 -2.68 -32.71
N TYR A 402 11.40 -2.91 -31.72
CA TYR A 402 12.80 -3.12 -31.96
C TYR A 402 13.02 -4.62 -32.14
N ASP A 403 12.76 -5.11 -33.34
CA ASP A 403 13.18 -6.45 -33.72
C ASP A 403 14.70 -6.51 -33.63
N SER A 404 15.16 -7.49 -32.85
CA SER A 404 16.54 -7.93 -32.66
C SER A 404 17.59 -7.20 -33.54
N LEU A 405 18.46 -6.45 -32.87
CA LEU A 405 19.66 -5.95 -33.51
C LEU A 405 20.35 -7.13 -34.23
N PRO A 406 20.37 -7.18 -35.57
CA PRO A 406 21.10 -8.21 -36.29
C PRO A 406 22.61 -7.95 -36.25
N PHE A 407 23.07 -7.36 -35.14
CA PHE A 407 24.45 -6.96 -34.92
C PHE A 407 25.38 -8.16 -34.79
N PHE A 408 24.87 -9.30 -34.32
CA PHE A 408 25.66 -10.53 -34.24
C PHE A 408 25.85 -11.22 -35.59
N ASP A 409 24.97 -11.05 -36.57
CA ASP A 409 25.11 -11.67 -37.89
C ASP A 409 26.10 -10.95 -38.77
N PHE A 410 26.33 -9.67 -38.60
CA PHE A 410 27.25 -8.90 -39.38
C PHE A 410 28.74 -9.28 -39.15
N TYR A 411 29.08 -9.70 -37.93
CA TYR A 411 30.43 -10.12 -37.56
C TYR A 411 30.68 -11.62 -37.78
N ASN A 412 29.67 -12.44 -37.86
CA ASN A 412 29.83 -13.90 -38.06
C ASN A 412 30.01 -14.31 -39.54
N HIS A 413 29.76 -13.43 -40.49
CA HIS A 413 29.65 -13.86 -41.87
C HIS A 413 30.82 -13.48 -42.83
N LYS A 414 31.87 -12.81 -42.41
CA LYS A 414 32.92 -12.59 -43.45
C LYS A 414 34.39 -12.40 -43.05
N TYR A 415 34.85 -12.43 -41.82
CA TYR A 415 36.30 -12.39 -41.66
C TYR A 415 36.84 -13.24 -40.50
N SER A 416 37.80 -14.08 -40.86
CA SER A 416 38.60 -14.99 -40.05
C SER A 416 39.34 -14.30 -38.90
N ASN A 417 39.39 -14.99 -37.76
CA ASN A 417 40.52 -15.08 -36.83
C ASN A 417 40.94 -13.91 -35.93
N LYS A 418 40.20 -12.80 -35.83
CA LYS A 418 40.34 -11.90 -34.67
C LYS A 418 38.95 -11.42 -34.25
N LYS A 419 38.47 -11.83 -33.08
CA LYS A 419 37.32 -11.20 -32.43
C LYS A 419 37.67 -9.77 -32.04
N VAL A 420 37.48 -8.82 -32.97
CA VAL A 420 37.49 -7.40 -32.63
C VAL A 420 36.18 -7.13 -31.93
N LEU A 421 36.23 -6.94 -30.62
CA LEU A 421 35.08 -6.49 -29.83
C LEU A 421 34.63 -5.13 -30.37
N PRO A 422 33.33 -4.91 -30.58
CA PRO A 422 32.83 -3.60 -30.97
C PRO A 422 33.22 -2.55 -29.91
N PRO A 423 33.47 -1.29 -30.31
CA PRO A 423 33.77 -0.23 -29.37
C PRO A 423 32.57 -0.06 -28.40
N PRO A 424 32.84 0.30 -27.15
CA PRO A 424 31.77 0.57 -26.23
C PRO A 424 30.88 1.72 -26.73
N ILE A 425 29.60 1.59 -26.58
CA ILE A 425 28.61 2.63 -26.92
C ILE A 425 27.97 3.16 -25.65
N TYR A 426 27.88 4.46 -25.56
CA TYR A 426 27.34 5.15 -24.41
C TYR A 426 26.09 5.97 -24.79
N LEU A 427 25.09 5.92 -23.96
CA LEU A 427 23.94 6.83 -23.96
C LEU A 427 24.20 7.94 -22.96
N PHE A 428 24.22 9.16 -23.44
CA PHE A 428 24.27 10.35 -22.60
C PHE A 428 22.90 10.99 -22.48
N VAL A 429 22.54 11.36 -21.28
CA VAL A 429 21.32 12.13 -21.00
C VAL A 429 21.72 13.48 -20.45
N HIS A 430 21.16 14.54 -21.02
CA HIS A 430 21.33 15.91 -20.56
C HIS A 430 20.79 16.10 -19.14
N PRO A 431 21.23 17.15 -18.42
CA PRO A 431 20.68 17.47 -17.12
C PRO A 431 19.15 17.52 -17.15
N LEU A 432 18.53 16.90 -16.15
CA LEU A 432 17.08 16.85 -16.05
C LEU A 432 16.51 18.19 -15.57
N PRO A 433 15.29 18.56 -15.95
CA PRO A 433 14.71 19.87 -15.69
C PRO A 433 14.54 20.14 -14.19
N GLU A 434 14.87 21.35 -13.77
CA GLU A 434 14.69 21.85 -12.40
C GLU A 434 13.55 22.89 -12.28
N SER A 435 12.94 23.27 -13.41
CA SER A 435 11.87 24.25 -13.49
C SER A 435 10.80 23.85 -14.51
N ILE A 436 9.66 24.53 -14.45
CA ILE A 436 8.57 24.34 -15.43
C ILE A 436 9.03 24.71 -16.84
N SER A 437 9.79 25.80 -17.01
CA SER A 437 10.32 26.20 -18.34
C SER A 437 11.24 25.14 -18.93
N GLU A 438 12.12 24.59 -18.10
CA GLU A 438 13.03 23.52 -18.54
C GLU A 438 12.27 22.24 -18.88
N LEU A 439 11.23 21.89 -18.08
CA LEU A 439 10.38 20.74 -18.36
C LEU A 439 9.67 20.85 -19.72
N MET A 440 9.15 22.05 -20.03
CA MET A 440 8.52 22.31 -21.34
C MET A 440 9.50 22.18 -22.49
N SER A 441 10.72 22.71 -22.31
CA SER A 441 11.77 22.59 -23.32
C SER A 441 12.26 21.16 -23.49
N TRP A 442 12.34 20.41 -22.37
CA TRP A 442 12.86 19.04 -22.36
C TRP A 442 12.07 18.08 -23.26
N LYS A 443 10.74 18.19 -23.25
CA LYS A 443 9.88 17.33 -24.10
C LYS A 443 10.08 17.60 -25.61
N ASN A 444 10.37 18.84 -25.97
CA ASN A 444 10.50 19.27 -27.36
C ASN A 444 11.95 19.25 -27.86
N SER A 445 12.89 18.96 -26.98
CA SER A 445 14.32 18.83 -27.29
C SER A 445 14.69 17.35 -27.48
N GLN A 446 15.91 17.11 -27.95
CA GLN A 446 16.53 15.79 -27.90
C GLN A 446 17.37 15.71 -26.61
N PRO A 447 16.81 15.21 -25.49
CA PRO A 447 17.48 15.26 -24.20
C PRO A 447 18.56 14.19 -24.03
N TYR A 448 18.97 13.54 -25.10
CA TYR A 448 19.98 12.46 -25.11
C TYR A 448 20.76 12.47 -26.41
N PHE A 449 21.93 11.85 -26.37
CA PHE A 449 22.71 11.52 -27.54
C PHE A 449 23.51 10.22 -27.32
N TRP A 450 23.96 9.62 -28.44
CA TRP A 450 24.83 8.46 -28.43
C TRP A 450 26.29 8.87 -28.69
N SER A 451 27.24 8.15 -28.08
CA SER A 451 28.68 8.41 -28.27
C SER A 451 29.51 7.13 -28.14
N PHE A 452 30.62 7.05 -28.83
CA PHE A 452 31.70 6.10 -28.56
C PHE A 452 32.67 6.64 -27.49
N ASP A 453 32.70 7.95 -27.33
CA ASP A 453 33.55 8.62 -26.34
C ASP A 453 32.89 8.59 -24.97
N GLU A 454 33.61 8.04 -24.01
CA GLU A 454 33.09 7.90 -22.65
C GLU A 454 32.98 9.25 -21.89
N THR A 455 33.59 10.31 -22.41
CA THR A 455 33.51 11.66 -21.85
C THR A 455 32.31 12.45 -22.38
N GLY A 456 31.69 11.99 -23.49
CA GLY A 456 30.55 12.66 -24.13
C GLY A 456 30.90 13.93 -24.88
N GLN A 457 32.18 14.10 -25.26
CA GLN A 457 32.62 15.26 -26.06
C GLN A 457 32.31 15.14 -27.55
N LEU A 458 32.17 13.90 -28.02
CA LEU A 458 31.88 13.58 -29.41
C LEU A 458 30.52 12.87 -29.50
N GLU A 459 29.53 13.58 -30.01
CA GLU A 459 28.22 13.03 -30.30
C GLU A 459 28.26 12.25 -31.65
N MET A 460 27.60 11.09 -31.70
CA MET A 460 27.43 10.35 -32.94
C MET A 460 26.50 11.10 -33.90
N SER A 461 26.85 11.15 -35.20
CA SER A 461 25.95 11.64 -36.21
C SER A 461 24.71 10.73 -36.35
N GLU A 462 23.63 11.25 -36.94
CA GLU A 462 22.42 10.46 -37.20
C GLU A 462 22.74 9.27 -38.13
N GLU A 463 23.62 9.45 -39.14
CA GLU A 463 24.09 8.39 -40.03
C GLU A 463 24.88 7.31 -39.30
N GLU A 464 25.70 7.68 -38.32
CA GLU A 464 26.38 6.73 -37.45
C GLU A 464 25.42 5.95 -36.58
N CYS A 465 24.46 6.63 -35.95
CA CYS A 465 23.44 5.97 -35.19
C CYS A 465 22.62 4.96 -35.99
N GLU A 466 22.26 5.31 -37.26
CA GLU A 466 21.59 4.42 -38.19
C GLU A 466 22.47 3.25 -38.60
N ARG A 467 23.75 3.51 -38.92
CA ARG A 467 24.73 2.48 -39.26
C ARG A 467 24.89 1.46 -38.14
N TRP A 468 24.88 1.92 -36.89
CA TRP A 468 24.97 1.07 -35.71
C TRP A 468 23.62 0.58 -35.24
N ARG A 469 22.53 0.93 -35.95
CA ARG A 469 21.15 0.58 -35.62
C ARG A 469 20.77 0.90 -34.18
N LEU A 470 21.28 2.01 -33.69
CA LEU A 470 20.91 2.47 -32.34
C LEU A 470 19.46 2.91 -32.31
N PRO A 471 18.74 2.61 -31.23
CA PRO A 471 17.33 2.99 -31.12
C PRO A 471 17.19 4.50 -31.09
N LYS A 472 16.26 5.01 -31.88
CA LYS A 472 15.73 6.37 -31.67
C LYS A 472 14.86 6.35 -30.43
N LEU A 473 15.20 7.19 -29.46
CA LEU A 473 14.48 7.27 -28.21
C LEU A 473 13.53 8.47 -28.24
N THR A 474 12.37 8.31 -27.60
CA THR A 474 11.34 9.36 -27.52
C THR A 474 11.24 9.82 -26.07
N PRO A 475 11.43 11.13 -25.79
CA PRO A 475 11.15 11.70 -24.49
C PRO A 475 9.64 11.80 -24.25
N GLN A 476 9.21 11.46 -23.06
CA GLN A 476 7.81 11.50 -22.65
C GLN A 476 7.71 11.81 -21.16
N THR A 477 6.66 12.51 -20.76
CA THR A 477 6.28 12.64 -19.35
C THR A 477 5.26 11.55 -18.97
N ASN A 478 5.34 11.03 -17.76
CA ASN A 478 4.39 10.05 -17.26
C ASN A 478 3.86 10.48 -15.89
N GLY A 479 2.56 10.43 -15.72
CA GLY A 479 1.87 10.91 -14.54
C GLY A 479 1.61 12.42 -14.61
N LEU A 480 0.98 12.90 -13.55
CA LEU A 480 0.56 14.30 -13.43
C LEU A 480 1.53 15.05 -12.54
N ALA A 481 1.68 16.31 -12.80
CA ALA A 481 2.29 17.20 -11.83
C ALA A 481 1.21 17.72 -10.88
N PHE A 482 1.59 17.97 -9.66
CA PHE A 482 0.67 18.48 -8.66
C PHE A 482 1.36 19.43 -7.68
N LEU A 483 0.55 20.28 -7.06
CA LEU A 483 0.98 21.11 -5.95
C LEU A 483 0.82 20.31 -4.66
N SER A 484 1.81 20.35 -3.80
CA SER A 484 1.75 19.77 -2.47
C SER A 484 1.66 20.87 -1.44
N SER A 485 0.61 20.86 -0.67
CA SER A 485 0.47 21.65 0.56
C SER A 485 0.06 20.72 1.71
N TRP A 486 0.08 21.21 2.92
CA TRP A 486 -0.31 20.45 4.11
C TRP A 486 -1.35 21.22 4.89
N PRO A 487 -2.41 20.56 5.36
CA PRO A 487 -3.41 21.22 6.18
C PRO A 487 -2.82 21.68 7.52
N MET A 488 -3.39 22.72 8.10
CA MET A 488 -2.94 23.33 9.36
C MET A 488 -2.71 22.32 10.49
N HIS A 489 -3.57 21.29 10.59
CA HIS A 489 -3.45 20.31 11.68
C HIS A 489 -2.15 19.48 11.60
N ILE A 490 -1.53 19.35 10.43
CA ILE A 490 -0.23 18.69 10.27
C ILE A 490 0.88 19.58 10.82
N TYR A 491 0.89 20.87 10.47
CA TYR A 491 1.86 21.82 11.02
C TYR A 491 1.71 21.95 12.54
N ALA A 492 0.48 22.02 13.05
CA ALA A 492 0.21 22.04 14.48
C ALA A 492 0.76 20.79 15.19
N ALA A 493 0.53 19.60 14.62
CA ALA A 493 1.04 18.34 15.17
C ALA A 493 2.58 18.31 15.22
N LEU A 494 3.25 18.80 14.16
CA LEU A 494 4.71 18.89 14.12
C LEU A 494 5.24 19.92 15.14
N GLN A 495 4.57 21.05 15.29
CA GLN A 495 4.94 22.06 16.28
C GLN A 495 4.77 21.53 17.71
N ASP A 496 3.68 20.82 18.01
CA ASP A 496 3.46 20.19 19.31
C ASP A 496 4.54 19.14 19.60
N TRP A 497 4.94 18.37 18.59
CA TRP A 497 6.03 17.41 18.71
C TRP A 497 7.37 18.10 19.01
N GLN A 498 7.71 19.15 18.26
CA GLN A 498 8.95 19.92 18.48
C GLN A 498 8.99 20.49 19.90
N LYS A 499 7.90 21.10 20.37
CA LYS A 499 7.79 21.58 21.76
C LYS A 499 7.97 20.46 22.79
N ALA A 500 7.37 19.28 22.55
CA ALA A 500 7.51 18.14 23.45
C ALA A 500 8.95 17.59 23.50
N CYS A 501 9.72 17.74 22.41
CA CYS A 501 11.13 17.39 22.34
C CYS A 501 12.07 18.48 22.86
N GLY A 502 11.56 19.65 23.25
CA GLY A 502 12.37 20.76 23.76
C GLY A 502 13.07 21.58 22.66
N LEU A 503 12.53 21.57 21.44
CA LEU A 503 13.04 22.31 20.27
C LEU A 503 12.25 23.60 20.05
#